data_a3d988f615ed49360fc333899d9e66d4
#
_entry.id   a3d988f615ed49360fc333899d9e66d4
#
_cell.length_a   1.000
_cell.length_b   1.000
_cell.length_c   1.000
_cell.angle_alpha   90.00
_cell.angle_beta   90.00
_cell.angle_gamma   90.00
#
_symmetry.space_group_name_H-M   'P 1'
#
loop_
_entity.id
_entity.type
_entity.pdbx_description
1 polymer ?
#
loop_
_entity_poly.entity_id
_entity_poly.type
_entity_poly.pdbx_seq_one_letter_code
_entity_poly.pdbx_strand_id
1 'polypeptide(L)'
;MESSVLAVELIVSYNFKNKKLLEEALTHSSYVESASYQRLEFIGDSAIGLAFTNYFFLAYPDLQQGQLSLLRAANISTEKLARVAVRHGLYHYVRRKAVALDDKVREFVDSVALENNSVPYGGLMKAPKVLADIVESVAGAIYVDVNFDLQRLWVIIRGLLEPIYTPEDLEVEPQPVTVLFEVCQKNGKQVDIKNWSNGSKTVSSVFVDGIFVASGSSTHKEIARLNAAREALAKLSKTMDINIRTAVTIDGIDESFEIEGAKQKLHDFCCKKKWPKPNYSTEKDFGPSHDKRFTCSVKISSPSGMLYMVGDEKSRVKDSENSAASMMIRALQEKGYL
;
A
#
# COMPACT_ATOMS: atom_id res chain seq x y z
N MET A 1 -22.91 -2.64 -30.55
CA MET A 1 -22.88 -1.95 -29.25
C MET A 1 -24.04 -2.38 -28.35
N GLU A 2 -25.25 -2.44 -28.84
CA GLU A 2 -26.42 -2.83 -28.02
C GLU A 2 -26.26 -4.21 -27.35
N SER A 3 -25.77 -5.22 -28.05
CA SER A 3 -25.44 -6.53 -27.48
C SER A 3 -24.36 -6.46 -26.40
N SER A 4 -23.34 -5.60 -26.59
CA SER A 4 -22.29 -5.39 -25.59
C SER A 4 -22.83 -4.73 -24.31
N VAL A 5 -23.73 -3.75 -24.47
CA VAL A 5 -24.40 -3.09 -23.34
C VAL A 5 -25.20 -4.10 -22.52
N LEU A 6 -26.04 -4.91 -23.19
CA LEU A 6 -26.83 -5.95 -22.52
C LEU A 6 -25.95 -6.98 -21.79
N ALA A 7 -24.86 -7.40 -22.40
CA ALA A 7 -23.94 -8.36 -21.80
C ALA A 7 -23.27 -7.77 -20.53
N VAL A 8 -22.84 -6.52 -20.57
CA VAL A 8 -22.21 -5.88 -19.41
C VAL A 8 -23.23 -5.57 -18.31
N GLU A 9 -24.48 -5.18 -18.66
CA GLU A 9 -25.55 -5.06 -17.67
C GLU A 9 -25.79 -6.37 -16.89
N LEU A 10 -25.71 -7.51 -17.58
CA LEU A 10 -25.80 -8.83 -16.94
C LEU A 10 -24.59 -9.10 -16.01
N ILE A 11 -23.38 -8.79 -16.46
CA ILE A 11 -22.15 -8.98 -15.68
C ILE A 11 -22.20 -8.16 -14.38
N VAL A 12 -22.58 -6.89 -14.47
CA VAL A 12 -22.66 -6.00 -13.28
C VAL A 12 -23.97 -6.16 -12.51
N SER A 13 -24.92 -6.96 -13.00
CA SER A 13 -26.27 -7.14 -12.42
C SER A 13 -27.01 -5.82 -12.22
N TYR A 14 -26.84 -4.88 -13.16
CA TYR A 14 -27.43 -3.54 -13.11
C TYR A 14 -27.95 -3.10 -14.48
N ASN A 15 -29.22 -2.68 -14.54
CA ASN A 15 -29.85 -2.15 -15.76
C ASN A 15 -29.72 -0.62 -15.75
N PHE A 16 -28.98 -0.08 -16.71
CA PHE A 16 -28.78 1.36 -16.85
C PHE A 16 -30.07 2.08 -17.25
N LYS A 17 -30.39 3.16 -16.57
CA LYS A 17 -31.45 4.10 -16.94
C LYS A 17 -31.05 4.84 -18.23
N ASN A 18 -29.80 5.24 -18.32
CA ASN A 18 -29.20 5.87 -19.50
C ASN A 18 -28.12 4.96 -20.10
N LYS A 19 -28.51 4.10 -21.05
CA LYS A 19 -27.61 3.16 -21.71
C LYS A 19 -26.44 3.83 -22.47
N LYS A 20 -26.60 5.12 -22.86
CA LYS A 20 -25.51 5.87 -23.52
C LYS A 20 -24.28 6.04 -22.60
N LEU A 21 -24.46 6.09 -21.28
CA LEU A 21 -23.34 6.12 -20.35
C LEU A 21 -22.50 4.84 -20.44
N LEU A 22 -23.15 3.67 -20.51
CA LEU A 22 -22.42 2.41 -20.66
C LEU A 22 -21.81 2.27 -22.07
N GLU A 23 -22.47 2.77 -23.11
CA GLU A 23 -21.85 2.82 -24.46
C GLU A 23 -20.60 3.67 -24.48
N GLU A 24 -20.60 4.83 -23.81
CA GLU A 24 -19.42 5.69 -23.64
C GLU A 24 -18.34 4.97 -22.84
N ALA A 25 -18.67 4.35 -21.69
CA ALA A 25 -17.75 3.59 -20.86
C ALA A 25 -17.09 2.42 -21.61
N LEU A 26 -17.76 1.84 -22.60
CA LEU A 26 -17.24 0.76 -23.44
C LEU A 26 -16.63 1.26 -24.75
N THR A 27 -16.28 2.54 -24.87
CA THR A 27 -15.66 3.10 -26.09
C THR A 27 -14.26 3.60 -25.80
N HIS A 28 -13.26 2.93 -26.38
CA HIS A 28 -11.85 3.31 -26.25
C HIS A 28 -11.53 4.57 -27.09
N SER A 29 -10.57 5.37 -26.64
CA SER A 29 -10.15 6.60 -27.31
C SER A 29 -9.64 6.45 -28.74
N SER A 30 -9.26 5.23 -29.17
CA SER A 30 -8.93 4.94 -30.57
C SER A 30 -10.13 4.97 -31.50
N TYR A 31 -11.34 4.97 -30.97
CA TYR A 31 -12.59 5.09 -31.73
C TYR A 31 -13.05 6.54 -31.72
N VAL A 32 -12.62 7.32 -32.71
CA VAL A 32 -12.79 8.79 -32.76
C VAL A 32 -14.21 9.27 -33.15
N GLU A 33 -15.10 8.36 -33.50
CA GLU A 33 -16.44 8.68 -34.00
C GLU A 33 -17.46 8.97 -32.89
N SER A 34 -17.08 8.75 -31.62
CA SER A 34 -17.95 8.99 -30.46
C SER A 34 -17.13 9.34 -29.22
N ALA A 35 -17.80 9.81 -28.16
CA ALA A 35 -17.18 10.04 -26.87
C ALA A 35 -16.50 8.77 -26.35
N SER A 36 -15.33 8.92 -25.73
CA SER A 36 -14.55 7.82 -25.17
C SER A 36 -14.73 7.72 -23.65
N TYR A 37 -14.36 6.60 -23.11
CA TYR A 37 -14.49 6.28 -21.68
C TYR A 37 -13.71 7.20 -20.73
N GLN A 38 -12.77 8.00 -21.21
CA GLN A 38 -11.79 8.72 -20.38
C GLN A 38 -12.40 9.61 -19.28
N ARG A 39 -13.54 10.26 -19.57
CA ARG A 39 -14.22 11.08 -18.54
C ARG A 39 -14.88 10.22 -17.47
N LEU A 40 -15.41 9.07 -17.86
CA LEU A 40 -16.03 8.10 -16.95
C LEU A 40 -14.96 7.33 -16.15
N GLU A 41 -13.82 7.01 -16.75
CA GLU A 41 -12.62 6.50 -16.06
C GLU A 41 -12.20 7.45 -14.94
N PHE A 42 -12.04 8.74 -15.24
CA PHE A 42 -11.59 9.76 -14.28
C PHE A 42 -12.49 9.82 -13.03
N ILE A 43 -13.82 9.83 -13.21
CA ILE A 43 -14.73 9.88 -12.07
C ILE A 43 -14.85 8.51 -11.38
N GLY A 44 -14.76 7.43 -12.16
CA GLY A 44 -14.86 6.07 -11.67
C GLY A 44 -13.71 5.67 -10.76
N ASP A 45 -12.45 6.00 -11.13
CA ASP A 45 -11.28 5.82 -10.28
C ASP A 45 -11.50 6.44 -8.88
N SER A 46 -11.89 7.70 -8.86
CA SER A 46 -12.18 8.43 -7.62
C SER A 46 -13.34 7.80 -6.82
N ALA A 47 -14.40 7.39 -7.50
CA ALA A 47 -15.58 6.78 -6.87
C ALA A 47 -15.29 5.40 -6.30
N ILE A 48 -14.56 4.54 -7.02
CA ILE A 48 -14.10 3.23 -6.51
C ILE A 48 -13.19 3.45 -5.30
N GLY A 49 -12.23 4.36 -5.41
CA GLY A 49 -11.30 4.68 -4.31
C GLY A 49 -12.01 5.12 -3.05
N LEU A 50 -13.03 6.00 -3.17
CA LEU A 50 -13.83 6.45 -2.03
C LEU A 50 -14.74 5.34 -1.49
N ALA A 51 -15.33 4.52 -2.36
CA ALA A 51 -16.19 3.41 -1.96
C ALA A 51 -15.40 2.37 -1.12
N PHE A 52 -14.19 2.00 -1.55
CA PHE A 52 -13.29 1.15 -0.76
C PHE A 52 -12.85 1.82 0.55
N THR A 53 -12.55 3.12 0.51
CA THR A 53 -12.19 3.88 1.73
C THR A 53 -13.30 3.79 2.77
N ASN A 54 -14.55 4.04 2.38
CA ASN A 54 -15.71 3.94 3.27
C ASN A 54 -15.89 2.50 3.78
N TYR A 55 -15.77 1.52 2.88
CA TYR A 55 -15.92 0.11 3.26
C TYR A 55 -14.89 -0.30 4.30
N PHE A 56 -13.60 -0.05 4.08
CA PHE A 56 -12.55 -0.44 5.01
C PHE A 56 -12.59 0.34 6.32
N PHE A 57 -12.90 1.63 6.27
CA PHE A 57 -13.05 2.44 7.47
C PHE A 57 -14.14 1.91 8.41
N LEU A 58 -15.27 1.43 7.85
CA LEU A 58 -16.38 0.87 8.62
C LEU A 58 -16.15 -0.59 9.03
N ALA A 59 -15.52 -1.39 8.15
CA ALA A 59 -15.30 -2.81 8.40
C ALA A 59 -14.17 -3.08 9.40
N TYR A 60 -13.16 -2.19 9.46
CA TYR A 60 -11.95 -2.38 10.25
C TYR A 60 -11.65 -1.15 11.13
N PRO A 61 -12.43 -0.92 12.20
CA PRO A 61 -12.31 0.29 13.04
C PRO A 61 -10.99 0.37 13.81
N ASP A 62 -10.34 -0.76 14.03
CA ASP A 62 -9.09 -0.85 14.81
C ASP A 62 -7.83 -0.67 13.96
N LEU A 63 -7.94 -0.66 12.61
CA LEU A 63 -6.80 -0.49 11.73
C LEU A 63 -6.33 0.97 11.67
N GLN A 64 -5.01 1.13 11.69
CA GLN A 64 -4.38 2.43 11.54
C GLN A 64 -4.45 2.93 10.08
N GLN A 65 -4.30 4.24 9.90
CA GLN A 65 -4.35 4.92 8.60
C GLN A 65 -3.42 4.29 7.54
N GLY A 66 -2.22 3.88 7.94
CA GLY A 66 -1.25 3.23 7.04
C GLY A 66 -1.77 1.89 6.49
N GLN A 67 -2.35 1.06 7.35
CA GLN A 67 -2.92 -0.24 6.99
C GLN A 67 -4.16 -0.09 6.09
N LEU A 68 -5.05 0.85 6.42
CA LEU A 68 -6.20 1.19 5.58
C LEU A 68 -5.78 1.66 4.19
N SER A 69 -4.70 2.45 4.09
CA SER A 69 -4.13 2.91 2.81
C SER A 69 -3.56 1.75 1.99
N LEU A 70 -2.88 0.80 2.62
CA LEU A 70 -2.36 -0.41 1.97
C LEU A 70 -3.50 -1.29 1.44
N LEU A 71 -4.54 -1.53 2.25
CA LEU A 71 -5.73 -2.27 1.84
C LEU A 71 -6.42 -1.64 0.63
N ARG A 72 -6.63 -0.33 0.68
CA ARG A 72 -7.19 0.39 -0.45
C ARG A 72 -6.32 0.24 -1.69
N ALA A 73 -5.02 0.49 -1.59
CA ALA A 73 -4.09 0.40 -2.71
C ALA A 73 -4.06 -0.99 -3.35
N ALA A 74 -4.09 -2.06 -2.56
CA ALA A 74 -4.15 -3.43 -3.06
C ALA A 74 -5.42 -3.69 -3.88
N ASN A 75 -6.57 -3.18 -3.43
CA ASN A 75 -7.87 -3.45 -4.03
C ASN A 75 -8.21 -2.58 -5.25
N ILE A 76 -7.58 -1.39 -5.39
CA ILE A 76 -7.80 -0.49 -6.53
C ILE A 76 -6.61 -0.39 -7.48
N SER A 77 -5.57 -1.21 -7.27
CA SER A 77 -4.39 -1.18 -8.16
C SER A 77 -4.76 -1.55 -9.60
N THR A 78 -4.04 -0.97 -10.56
CA THR A 78 -4.18 -1.33 -11.99
C THR A 78 -4.08 -2.83 -12.20
N GLU A 79 -3.20 -3.51 -11.48
CA GLU A 79 -3.02 -4.96 -11.55
C GLU A 79 -4.27 -5.73 -11.10
N LYS A 80 -4.89 -5.28 -10.00
CA LYS A 80 -6.13 -5.88 -9.49
C LYS A 80 -7.30 -5.65 -10.44
N LEU A 81 -7.53 -4.39 -10.84
CA LEU A 81 -8.65 -4.04 -11.72
C LEU A 81 -8.51 -4.68 -13.11
N ALA A 82 -7.29 -4.79 -13.64
CA ALA A 82 -7.06 -5.50 -14.89
C ALA A 82 -7.43 -6.98 -14.81
N ARG A 83 -7.12 -7.67 -13.69
CA ARG A 83 -7.54 -9.06 -13.49
C ARG A 83 -9.05 -9.20 -13.33
N VAL A 84 -9.71 -8.21 -12.73
CA VAL A 84 -11.19 -8.13 -12.72
C VAL A 84 -11.72 -8.05 -14.15
N ALA A 85 -11.17 -7.17 -14.99
CA ALA A 85 -11.57 -7.06 -16.39
C ALA A 85 -11.38 -8.36 -17.18
N VAL A 86 -10.27 -9.07 -16.96
CA VAL A 86 -9.98 -10.37 -17.58
C VAL A 86 -10.97 -11.43 -17.12
N ARG A 87 -11.21 -11.54 -15.81
CA ARG A 87 -12.13 -12.53 -15.21
C ARG A 87 -13.54 -12.42 -15.77
N HIS A 88 -14.01 -11.21 -15.99
CA HIS A 88 -15.36 -10.94 -16.50
C HIS A 88 -15.39 -10.74 -18.02
N GLY A 89 -14.27 -10.86 -18.72
CA GLY A 89 -14.18 -10.71 -20.16
C GLY A 89 -14.57 -9.31 -20.68
N LEU A 90 -14.44 -8.26 -19.85
CA LEU A 90 -14.96 -6.92 -20.17
C LEU A 90 -14.34 -6.32 -21.43
N TYR A 91 -13.07 -6.60 -21.69
CA TYR A 91 -12.38 -6.07 -22.88
C TYR A 91 -13.02 -6.52 -24.19
N HIS A 92 -13.68 -7.66 -24.20
CA HIS A 92 -14.39 -8.18 -25.39
C HIS A 92 -15.52 -7.26 -25.86
N TYR A 93 -16.13 -6.55 -24.94
CA TYR A 93 -17.27 -5.66 -25.21
C TYR A 93 -16.86 -4.23 -25.58
N VAL A 94 -15.56 -3.92 -25.54
CA VAL A 94 -15.04 -2.57 -25.81
C VAL A 94 -14.96 -2.29 -27.30
N ARG A 95 -15.57 -1.20 -27.73
CA ARG A 95 -15.46 -0.67 -29.09
C ARG A 95 -14.12 0.06 -29.25
N ARG A 96 -13.27 -0.43 -30.14
CA ARG A 96 -11.90 0.06 -30.34
C ARG A 96 -11.39 -0.14 -31.75
N LYS A 97 -10.37 0.65 -32.14
CA LYS A 97 -9.58 0.53 -33.36
C LYS A 97 -8.09 0.55 -33.04
N ALA A 98 -7.58 -0.47 -32.33
CA ALA A 98 -6.21 -0.51 -31.81
C ALA A 98 -5.66 -1.95 -31.78
N VAL A 99 -5.21 -2.47 -32.93
CA VAL A 99 -4.71 -3.84 -33.06
C VAL A 99 -3.52 -4.13 -32.12
N ALA A 100 -2.56 -3.21 -31.99
CA ALA A 100 -1.41 -3.39 -31.10
C ALA A 100 -1.80 -3.50 -29.62
N LEU A 101 -2.98 -3.01 -29.25
CA LEU A 101 -3.53 -3.15 -27.91
C LEU A 101 -4.12 -4.55 -27.70
N ASP A 102 -4.76 -5.10 -28.72
CA ASP A 102 -5.33 -6.44 -28.69
C ASP A 102 -4.27 -7.51 -28.42
N ASP A 103 -3.08 -7.39 -29.03
CA ASP A 103 -1.97 -8.32 -28.82
C ASP A 103 -1.47 -8.26 -27.37
N LYS A 104 -1.27 -7.06 -26.82
CA LYS A 104 -0.85 -6.88 -25.42
C LYS A 104 -1.87 -7.42 -24.42
N VAL A 105 -3.16 -7.23 -24.69
CA VAL A 105 -4.22 -7.75 -23.83
C VAL A 105 -4.27 -9.27 -23.90
N ARG A 106 -4.09 -9.86 -25.10
CA ARG A 106 -4.03 -11.32 -25.26
C ARG A 106 -2.88 -11.93 -24.48
N GLU A 107 -1.66 -11.39 -24.63
CA GLU A 107 -0.49 -11.85 -23.87
C GLU A 107 -0.73 -11.78 -22.34
N PHE A 108 -1.39 -10.72 -21.88
CA PHE A 108 -1.73 -10.58 -20.46
C PHE A 108 -2.78 -11.60 -20.02
N VAL A 109 -3.82 -11.84 -20.80
CA VAL A 109 -4.85 -12.87 -20.52
C VAL A 109 -4.21 -14.25 -20.39
N ASP A 110 -3.31 -14.61 -21.33
CA ASP A 110 -2.60 -15.88 -21.31
C ASP A 110 -1.70 -16.00 -20.07
N SER A 111 -1.03 -14.91 -19.69
CA SER A 111 -0.22 -14.86 -18.47
C SER A 111 -1.06 -15.04 -17.20
N VAL A 112 -2.21 -14.38 -17.11
CA VAL A 112 -3.13 -14.51 -15.96
C VAL A 112 -3.70 -15.92 -15.86
N ALA A 113 -3.95 -16.59 -16.97
CA ALA A 113 -4.43 -17.98 -16.99
C ALA A 113 -3.40 -18.98 -16.41
N LEU A 114 -2.12 -18.64 -16.44
CA LEU A 114 -1.03 -19.45 -15.87
C LEU A 114 -0.75 -19.11 -14.39
N GLU A 115 -1.36 -18.07 -13.84
CA GLU A 115 -1.21 -17.70 -12.43
C GLU A 115 -2.00 -18.68 -11.54
N ASN A 116 -1.31 -19.37 -10.64
CA ASN A 116 -1.95 -20.35 -9.74
C ASN A 116 -2.74 -19.68 -8.60
N ASN A 117 -2.42 -18.42 -8.25
CA ASN A 117 -3.08 -17.67 -7.20
C ASN A 117 -3.16 -16.19 -7.58
N SER A 118 -4.19 -15.52 -7.06
CA SER A 118 -4.33 -14.06 -7.14
C SER A 118 -3.22 -13.39 -6.32
N VAL A 119 -2.27 -12.76 -6.99
CA VAL A 119 -1.15 -12.04 -6.33
C VAL A 119 -1.57 -10.59 -6.08
N PRO A 120 -1.63 -10.10 -4.83
CA PRO A 120 -2.11 -8.76 -4.50
C PRO A 120 -1.34 -7.61 -5.17
N TYR A 121 -0.05 -7.81 -5.46
CA TYR A 121 0.85 -6.76 -5.93
C TYR A 121 1.41 -6.99 -7.33
N GLY A 122 0.73 -7.76 -8.18
CA GLY A 122 1.12 -8.01 -9.55
C GLY A 122 1.62 -9.44 -9.77
N GLY A 123 1.50 -9.92 -11.01
CA GLY A 123 1.87 -11.27 -11.44
C GLY A 123 3.16 -11.31 -12.26
N LEU A 124 3.20 -12.24 -13.19
CA LEU A 124 4.34 -12.46 -14.09
C LEU A 124 4.53 -11.35 -15.12
N MET A 125 3.47 -10.63 -15.47
CA MET A 125 3.43 -9.58 -16.48
C MET A 125 2.71 -8.34 -15.97
N LYS A 126 3.15 -7.16 -16.39
CA LYS A 126 2.48 -5.88 -16.10
C LYS A 126 1.16 -5.79 -16.86
N ALA A 127 0.11 -5.45 -16.16
CA ALA A 127 -1.22 -5.30 -16.75
C ALA A 127 -1.28 -4.12 -17.77
N PRO A 128 -1.89 -4.32 -18.92
CA PRO A 128 -2.27 -3.23 -19.80
C PRO A 128 -3.27 -2.30 -19.10
N LYS A 129 -2.93 -1.00 -19.03
CA LYS A 129 -3.74 0.00 -18.30
C LYS A 129 -5.21 0.00 -18.75
N VAL A 130 -5.47 -0.18 -20.05
CA VAL A 130 -6.82 -0.22 -20.61
C VAL A 130 -7.78 -1.16 -19.88
N LEU A 131 -7.28 -2.26 -19.33
CA LEU A 131 -8.12 -3.23 -18.62
C LEU A 131 -8.64 -2.66 -17.31
N ALA A 132 -7.82 -1.91 -16.56
CA ALA A 132 -8.26 -1.19 -15.37
C ALA A 132 -9.20 -0.04 -15.75
N ASP A 133 -8.83 0.74 -16.78
CA ASP A 133 -9.62 1.87 -17.27
C ASP A 133 -11.05 1.48 -17.60
N ILE A 134 -11.27 0.27 -18.14
CA ILE A 134 -12.61 -0.26 -18.43
C ILE A 134 -13.41 -0.50 -17.16
N VAL A 135 -12.81 -1.07 -16.11
CA VAL A 135 -13.51 -1.29 -14.85
C VAL A 135 -13.87 0.04 -14.20
N GLU A 136 -12.92 0.98 -14.20
CA GLU A 136 -13.12 2.33 -13.69
C GLU A 136 -14.21 3.07 -14.46
N SER A 137 -14.19 3.00 -15.80
CA SER A 137 -15.20 3.68 -16.63
C SER A 137 -16.60 3.09 -16.47
N VAL A 138 -16.73 1.77 -16.34
CA VAL A 138 -18.02 1.11 -16.05
C VAL A 138 -18.52 1.52 -14.68
N ALA A 139 -17.67 1.56 -13.66
CA ALA A 139 -18.03 2.06 -12.34
C ALA A 139 -18.44 3.54 -12.38
N GLY A 140 -17.71 4.37 -13.14
CA GLY A 140 -18.06 5.77 -13.37
C GLY A 140 -19.41 5.94 -14.03
N ALA A 141 -19.72 5.13 -15.04
CA ALA A 141 -21.03 5.12 -15.70
C ALA A 141 -22.17 4.76 -14.73
N ILE A 142 -21.97 3.73 -13.90
CA ILE A 142 -22.93 3.36 -12.85
C ILE A 142 -23.09 4.53 -11.86
N TYR A 143 -21.99 5.11 -11.41
CA TYR A 143 -21.99 6.19 -10.43
C TYR A 143 -22.79 7.42 -10.91
N VAL A 144 -22.63 7.80 -12.16
CA VAL A 144 -23.40 8.87 -12.79
C VAL A 144 -24.89 8.46 -12.92
N ASP A 145 -25.16 7.23 -13.36
CA ASP A 145 -26.53 6.74 -13.59
C ASP A 145 -27.35 6.59 -12.30
N VAL A 146 -26.68 6.29 -11.17
CA VAL A 146 -27.31 6.30 -9.83
C VAL A 146 -27.33 7.69 -9.19
N ASN A 147 -27.06 8.75 -9.96
CA ASN A 147 -27.05 10.14 -9.51
C ASN A 147 -26.04 10.41 -8.38
N PHE A 148 -24.82 9.91 -8.54
CA PHE A 148 -23.68 10.08 -7.61
C PHE A 148 -23.93 9.50 -6.20
N ASP A 149 -24.80 8.50 -6.10
CA ASP A 149 -25.03 7.75 -4.86
C ASP A 149 -23.91 6.70 -4.68
N LEU A 150 -22.95 6.99 -3.81
CA LEU A 150 -21.80 6.14 -3.56
C LEU A 150 -22.18 4.79 -2.93
N GLN A 151 -23.20 4.78 -2.07
CA GLN A 151 -23.65 3.55 -1.43
C GLN A 151 -24.28 2.60 -2.44
N ARG A 152 -25.11 3.13 -3.35
CA ARG A 152 -25.68 2.34 -4.44
C ARG A 152 -24.60 1.84 -5.39
N LEU A 153 -23.63 2.69 -5.74
CA LEU A 153 -22.47 2.25 -6.53
C LEU A 153 -21.82 1.04 -5.88
N TRP A 154 -21.46 1.14 -4.58
CA TRP A 154 -20.78 0.06 -3.86
C TRP A 154 -21.55 -1.26 -3.90
N VAL A 155 -22.85 -1.22 -3.66
CA VAL A 155 -23.70 -2.43 -3.70
C VAL A 155 -23.64 -3.10 -5.08
N ILE A 156 -23.63 -2.31 -6.16
CA ILE A 156 -23.61 -2.84 -7.53
C ILE A 156 -22.24 -3.39 -7.91
N ILE A 157 -21.15 -2.64 -7.65
CA ILE A 157 -19.83 -3.01 -8.14
C ILE A 157 -19.08 -4.00 -7.25
N ARG A 158 -19.47 -4.15 -5.98
CA ARG A 158 -18.77 -5.01 -5.04
C ARG A 158 -18.59 -6.42 -5.57
N GLY A 159 -19.64 -7.04 -6.11
CA GLY A 159 -19.57 -8.40 -6.67
C GLY A 159 -18.62 -8.52 -7.87
N LEU A 160 -18.51 -7.45 -8.70
CA LEU A 160 -17.57 -7.39 -9.81
C LEU A 160 -16.11 -7.40 -9.33
N LEU A 161 -15.84 -6.71 -8.20
CA LEU A 161 -14.49 -6.48 -7.65
C LEU A 161 -13.97 -7.65 -6.79
N GLU A 162 -14.79 -8.66 -6.48
CA GLU A 162 -14.36 -9.83 -5.71
C GLU A 162 -13.23 -10.62 -6.42
N PRO A 163 -12.34 -11.30 -5.66
CA PRO A 163 -12.22 -11.28 -4.21
C PRO A 163 -11.66 -9.94 -3.73
N ILE A 164 -12.22 -9.40 -2.63
CA ILE A 164 -11.69 -8.22 -1.98
C ILE A 164 -10.57 -8.66 -1.03
N TYR A 165 -9.37 -8.09 -1.19
CA TYR A 165 -8.27 -8.36 -0.28
C TYR A 165 -8.57 -7.80 1.11
N THR A 166 -8.36 -8.64 2.12
CA THR A 166 -8.54 -8.35 3.54
C THR A 166 -7.19 -8.07 4.20
N PRO A 167 -7.14 -7.61 5.46
CA PRO A 167 -5.89 -7.48 6.19
C PRO A 167 -5.11 -8.79 6.25
N GLU A 168 -5.80 -9.91 6.47
CA GLU A 168 -5.21 -11.24 6.55
C GLU A 168 -4.54 -11.66 5.23
N ASP A 169 -5.14 -11.33 4.10
CA ASP A 169 -4.55 -11.61 2.78
C ASP A 169 -3.24 -10.84 2.56
N LEU A 170 -3.18 -9.60 3.07
CA LEU A 170 -1.98 -8.75 2.96
C LEU A 170 -0.88 -9.18 3.95
N GLU A 171 -1.25 -9.78 5.08
CA GLU A 171 -0.29 -10.37 6.03
C GLU A 171 0.38 -11.62 5.45
N VAL A 172 -0.36 -12.43 4.72
CA VAL A 172 0.17 -13.63 4.05
C VAL A 172 1.10 -13.28 2.89
N GLU A 173 0.76 -12.24 2.11
CA GLU A 173 1.53 -11.82 0.95
C GLU A 173 1.80 -10.30 0.96
N PRO A 174 2.66 -9.81 1.87
CA PRO A 174 3.00 -8.39 1.91
C PRO A 174 3.81 -7.98 0.67
N GLN A 175 3.77 -6.69 0.35
CA GLN A 175 4.49 -6.15 -0.81
C GLN A 175 6.02 -6.33 -0.67
N PRO A 176 6.67 -7.14 -1.52
CA PRO A 176 8.05 -7.60 -1.28
C PRO A 176 9.08 -6.49 -1.18
N VAL A 177 8.91 -5.39 -1.94
CA VAL A 177 9.86 -4.26 -1.89
C VAL A 177 9.73 -3.51 -0.57
N THR A 178 8.50 -3.27 -0.11
CA THR A 178 8.25 -2.63 1.18
C THR A 178 8.82 -3.46 2.32
N VAL A 179 8.51 -4.76 2.36
CA VAL A 179 9.05 -5.69 3.37
C VAL A 179 10.57 -5.70 3.38
N LEU A 180 11.20 -5.71 2.19
CA LEU A 180 12.66 -5.69 2.10
C LEU A 180 13.25 -4.44 2.77
N PHE A 181 12.68 -3.26 2.48
CA PHE A 181 13.14 -2.02 3.10
C PHE A 181 12.89 -2.01 4.61
N GLU A 182 11.70 -2.41 5.06
CA GLU A 182 11.35 -2.48 6.48
C GLU A 182 12.27 -3.43 7.25
N VAL A 183 12.46 -4.66 6.74
CA VAL A 183 13.33 -5.67 7.36
C VAL A 183 14.78 -5.18 7.46
N CYS A 184 15.31 -4.59 6.39
CA CYS A 184 16.68 -4.09 6.40
C CYS A 184 16.83 -2.87 7.32
N GLN A 185 15.87 -1.95 7.30
CA GLN A 185 15.85 -0.78 8.16
C GLN A 185 15.79 -1.18 9.65
N LYS A 186 14.95 -2.15 10.01
CA LYS A 186 14.88 -2.72 11.35
C LYS A 186 16.22 -3.29 11.82
N ASN A 187 17.02 -3.82 10.91
CA ASN A 187 18.36 -4.35 11.22
C ASN A 187 19.48 -3.32 11.01
N GLY A 188 19.15 -2.02 10.94
CA GLY A 188 20.12 -0.94 10.77
C GLY A 188 20.86 -0.98 9.43
N LYS A 189 20.30 -1.68 8.42
CA LYS A 189 20.92 -1.89 7.11
C LYS A 189 20.32 -1.00 6.04
N GLN A 190 21.15 -0.52 5.14
CA GLN A 190 20.75 0.32 4.02
C GLN A 190 20.50 -0.52 2.77
N VAL A 191 19.33 -0.32 2.14
CA VAL A 191 18.93 -1.04 0.91
C VAL A 191 19.04 -0.13 -0.29
N ASP A 192 19.64 -0.64 -1.36
CA ASP A 192 19.73 0.02 -2.65
C ASP A 192 19.24 -0.93 -3.74
N ILE A 193 18.35 -0.47 -4.63
CA ILE A 193 17.87 -1.26 -5.77
C ILE A 193 18.28 -0.56 -7.06
N LYS A 194 19.26 -1.15 -7.76
CA LYS A 194 19.77 -0.64 -9.03
C LYS A 194 19.16 -1.38 -10.20
N ASN A 195 18.78 -0.64 -11.24
CA ASN A 195 18.16 -1.19 -12.42
C ASN A 195 19.04 -0.91 -13.64
N TRP A 196 19.19 -1.90 -14.50
CA TRP A 196 19.83 -1.77 -15.80
C TRP A 196 19.08 -2.57 -16.87
N SER A 197 19.19 -2.14 -18.10
CA SER A 197 18.59 -2.81 -19.25
C SER A 197 19.62 -3.77 -19.88
N ASN A 198 19.20 -4.98 -20.16
CA ASN A 198 19.97 -5.96 -20.93
C ASN A 198 19.13 -6.40 -22.14
N GLY A 199 19.25 -5.68 -23.23
CA GLY A 199 18.44 -5.89 -24.43
C GLY A 199 16.94 -5.61 -24.17
N SER A 200 16.10 -6.60 -24.36
CA SER A 200 14.64 -6.50 -24.16
C SER A 200 14.21 -6.65 -22.69
N LYS A 201 15.13 -6.99 -21.77
CA LYS A 201 14.82 -7.24 -20.37
C LYS A 201 15.47 -6.19 -19.46
N THR A 202 14.74 -5.80 -18.43
CA THR A 202 15.28 -5.04 -17.31
C THR A 202 15.72 -6.01 -16.22
N VAL A 203 16.89 -5.79 -15.66
CA VAL A 203 17.42 -6.50 -14.49
C VAL A 203 17.45 -5.52 -13.33
N SER A 204 16.85 -5.90 -12.20
CA SER A 204 16.95 -5.18 -10.94
C SER A 204 17.84 -5.96 -9.99
N SER A 205 18.76 -5.28 -9.32
CA SER A 205 19.66 -5.90 -8.34
C SER A 205 19.56 -5.18 -7.01
N VAL A 206 19.42 -5.98 -5.97
CA VAL A 206 19.32 -5.54 -4.58
C VAL A 206 20.71 -5.57 -3.96
N PHE A 207 21.07 -4.48 -3.33
CA PHE A 207 22.27 -4.33 -2.52
C PHE A 207 21.85 -3.98 -1.08
N VAL A 208 22.51 -4.58 -0.11
CA VAL A 208 22.34 -4.28 1.31
C VAL A 208 23.71 -3.88 1.86
N ASP A 209 23.81 -2.68 2.42
CA ASP A 209 25.09 -2.07 2.85
C ASP A 209 26.17 -2.08 1.74
N GLY A 210 25.74 -1.87 0.50
CA GLY A 210 26.63 -1.91 -0.67
C GLY A 210 26.98 -3.31 -1.18
N ILE A 211 26.60 -4.37 -0.48
CA ILE A 211 26.86 -5.77 -0.85
C ILE A 211 25.71 -6.30 -1.71
N PHE A 212 26.04 -6.90 -2.86
CA PHE A 212 25.04 -7.56 -3.71
C PHE A 212 24.39 -8.75 -3.01
N VAL A 213 23.04 -8.78 -2.99
CA VAL A 213 22.26 -9.85 -2.37
C VAL A 213 21.57 -10.71 -3.40
N ALA A 214 20.79 -10.09 -4.29
CA ALA A 214 19.98 -10.80 -5.28
C ALA A 214 19.68 -9.95 -6.51
N SER A 215 19.25 -10.59 -7.59
CA SER A 215 18.75 -9.90 -8.78
C SER A 215 17.52 -10.60 -9.32
N GLY A 216 16.64 -9.82 -9.93
CA GLY A 216 15.47 -10.30 -10.67
C GLY A 216 15.41 -9.66 -12.04
N SER A 217 14.87 -10.35 -13.01
CA SER A 217 14.72 -9.83 -14.37
C SER A 217 13.28 -9.93 -14.84
N SER A 218 12.88 -8.98 -15.69
CA SER A 218 11.60 -8.98 -16.39
C SER A 218 11.69 -8.06 -17.60
N THR A 219 10.74 -8.14 -18.51
CA THR A 219 10.53 -7.14 -19.57
C THR A 219 10.09 -5.78 -19.00
N HIS A 220 9.56 -5.76 -17.78
CA HIS A 220 9.10 -4.54 -17.09
C HIS A 220 9.91 -4.29 -15.82
N LYS A 221 10.32 -3.03 -15.64
CA LYS A 221 11.15 -2.58 -14.52
C LYS A 221 10.53 -2.90 -13.15
N GLU A 222 9.24 -2.67 -12.99
CA GLU A 222 8.56 -2.87 -11.70
C GLU A 222 8.50 -4.36 -11.32
N ILE A 223 8.25 -5.24 -12.29
CA ILE A 223 8.25 -6.69 -12.05
C ILE A 223 9.67 -7.20 -11.78
N ALA A 224 10.67 -6.71 -12.50
CA ALA A 224 12.07 -7.04 -12.22
C ALA A 224 12.43 -6.65 -10.77
N ARG A 225 11.96 -5.50 -10.32
CA ARG A 225 12.16 -5.01 -8.95
C ARG A 225 11.47 -5.88 -7.90
N LEU A 226 10.23 -6.29 -8.14
CA LEU A 226 9.49 -7.23 -7.26
C LEU A 226 10.20 -8.58 -7.17
N ASN A 227 10.63 -9.13 -8.31
CA ASN A 227 11.35 -10.41 -8.35
C ASN A 227 12.67 -10.33 -7.60
N ALA A 228 13.44 -9.25 -7.78
CA ALA A 228 14.68 -9.03 -7.06
C ALA A 228 14.47 -8.92 -5.54
N ALA A 229 13.40 -8.25 -5.11
CA ALA A 229 13.05 -8.12 -3.71
C ALA A 229 12.63 -9.46 -3.09
N ARG A 230 11.82 -10.27 -3.78
CA ARG A 230 11.45 -11.64 -3.33
C ARG A 230 12.69 -12.52 -3.13
N GLU A 231 13.58 -12.54 -4.11
CA GLU A 231 14.83 -13.30 -4.04
C GLU A 231 15.75 -12.79 -2.92
N ALA A 232 15.83 -11.47 -2.72
CA ALA A 232 16.60 -10.90 -1.64
C ALA A 232 16.05 -11.31 -0.27
N LEU A 233 14.73 -11.21 -0.08
CA LEU A 233 14.07 -11.65 1.16
C LEU A 233 14.29 -13.14 1.44
N ALA A 234 14.18 -14.00 0.42
CA ALA A 234 14.42 -15.43 0.56
C ALA A 234 15.88 -15.76 0.96
N LYS A 235 16.85 -14.95 0.54
CA LYS A 235 18.27 -15.11 0.96
C LYS A 235 18.52 -14.53 2.34
N LEU A 236 17.97 -13.34 2.63
CA LEU A 236 18.14 -12.69 3.92
C LEU A 236 17.48 -13.47 5.06
N SER A 237 16.32 -14.11 4.81
CA SER A 237 15.66 -14.96 5.80
C SER A 237 16.51 -16.16 6.25
N LYS A 238 17.36 -16.68 5.36
CA LYS A 238 18.28 -17.79 5.69
C LYS A 238 19.54 -17.32 6.46
N THR A 239 19.94 -16.06 6.28
CA THR A 239 21.19 -15.56 6.87
C THR A 239 21.00 -14.74 8.15
N MET A 240 19.80 -14.23 8.38
CA MET A 240 19.50 -13.30 9.49
C MET A 240 18.55 -13.84 10.54
N ASP A 241 18.10 -15.08 10.46
CA ASP A 241 17.04 -15.64 11.35
C ASP A 241 15.75 -14.80 11.36
N ILE A 242 15.47 -14.14 10.23
CA ILE A 242 14.36 -13.21 10.12
C ILE A 242 13.06 -14.00 9.85
N ASN A 243 12.14 -13.95 10.78
CA ASN A 243 10.80 -14.48 10.59
C ASN A 243 9.98 -13.48 9.76
N ILE A 244 9.90 -13.68 8.43
CA ILE A 244 9.22 -12.76 7.49
C ILE A 244 7.74 -12.58 7.86
N ARG A 245 7.13 -13.55 8.53
CA ARG A 245 5.75 -13.47 9.04
C ARG A 245 5.57 -12.44 10.15
N THR A 246 6.64 -12.07 10.87
CA THR A 246 6.60 -11.11 11.99
C THR A 246 6.80 -9.66 11.55
N ALA A 247 7.20 -9.41 10.30
CA ALA A 247 7.41 -8.05 9.80
C ALA A 247 6.10 -7.28 9.56
N VAL A 248 4.96 -7.95 9.58
CA VAL A 248 3.63 -7.35 9.35
C VAL A 248 2.80 -7.29 10.64
N THR A 249 3.19 -7.98 11.69
CA THR A 249 2.56 -7.83 13.02
C THR A 249 3.06 -6.54 13.67
N ILE A 250 2.29 -5.48 13.54
CA ILE A 250 2.43 -4.24 14.31
C ILE A 250 2.00 -4.59 15.74
N ASP A 251 2.93 -5.09 16.53
CA ASP A 251 3.04 -4.96 17.97
C ASP A 251 4.28 -5.72 18.49
N GLY A 252 5.39 -5.56 17.78
CA GLY A 252 6.72 -5.90 18.27
C GLY A 252 7.50 -4.62 18.51
N ILE A 253 7.61 -4.19 19.75
CA ILE A 253 8.51 -3.13 20.15
C ILE A 253 9.92 -3.61 19.83
N ASP A 254 10.47 -3.11 18.71
CA ASP A 254 11.88 -3.28 18.41
C ASP A 254 12.69 -2.32 19.28
N GLU A 255 13.66 -2.83 20.00
CA GLU A 255 14.48 -2.10 20.99
C GLU A 255 15.25 -0.89 20.42
N SER A 256 15.29 -0.71 19.09
CA SER A 256 16.07 0.32 18.41
C SER A 256 15.26 1.52 17.88
N PHE A 257 13.93 1.47 17.84
CA PHE A 257 13.09 2.53 17.25
C PHE A 257 12.48 3.48 18.25
N GLU A 258 12.50 4.79 17.90
CA GLU A 258 11.75 5.80 18.62
C GLU A 258 10.24 5.57 18.47
N ILE A 259 9.53 5.57 19.58
CA ILE A 259 8.07 5.43 19.60
C ILE A 259 7.46 6.72 19.04
N GLU A 260 6.73 6.64 17.96
CA GLU A 260 6.01 7.80 17.42
C GLU A 260 5.00 8.34 18.45
N GLY A 261 5.06 9.66 18.69
CA GLY A 261 4.22 10.28 19.72
C GLY A 261 4.55 9.86 21.17
N ALA A 262 5.78 9.39 21.42
CA ALA A 262 6.21 8.91 22.75
C ALA A 262 5.92 9.91 23.87
N LYS A 263 6.09 11.20 23.63
CA LYS A 263 5.76 12.26 24.62
C LYS A 263 4.30 12.20 25.05
N GLN A 264 3.37 12.05 24.11
CA GLN A 264 1.94 11.96 24.40
C GLN A 264 1.62 10.64 25.13
N LYS A 265 2.14 9.52 24.63
CA LYS A 265 1.94 8.20 25.26
C LYS A 265 2.46 8.17 26.70
N LEU A 266 3.63 8.76 26.95
CA LEU A 266 4.20 8.85 28.28
C LEU A 266 3.38 9.75 29.22
N HIS A 267 2.87 10.87 28.69
CA HIS A 267 1.96 11.75 29.43
C HIS A 267 0.67 11.03 29.80
N ASP A 268 0.03 10.33 28.86
CA ASP A 268 -1.21 9.58 29.08
C ASP A 268 -1.02 8.45 30.09
N PHE A 269 0.13 7.76 30.02
CA PHE A 269 0.51 6.76 31.00
C PHE A 269 0.62 7.38 32.44
N CYS A 270 1.33 8.49 32.59
CA CYS A 270 1.44 9.17 33.88
C CYS A 270 0.06 9.59 34.40
N CYS A 271 -0.83 10.09 33.52
CA CYS A 271 -2.20 10.43 33.89
C CYS A 271 -2.99 9.20 34.37
N LYS A 272 -2.92 8.06 33.64
CA LYS A 272 -3.58 6.81 34.05
C LYS A 272 -3.11 6.30 35.41
N LYS A 273 -1.80 6.39 35.68
CA LYS A 273 -1.20 5.96 36.97
C LYS A 273 -1.32 7.02 38.08
N LYS A 274 -1.90 8.20 37.77
CA LYS A 274 -1.97 9.36 38.68
C LYS A 274 -0.60 9.84 39.14
N TRP A 275 0.40 9.74 38.27
CA TRP A 275 1.74 10.26 38.50
C TRP A 275 1.85 11.71 38.03
N PRO A 276 2.81 12.50 38.56
CA PRO A 276 3.11 13.83 38.04
C PRO A 276 3.47 13.81 36.55
N LYS A 277 3.20 14.90 35.85
CA LYS A 277 3.54 15.04 34.44
C LYS A 277 5.04 14.86 34.19
N PRO A 278 5.44 14.21 33.10
CA PRO A 278 6.85 14.10 32.68
C PRO A 278 7.48 15.49 32.53
N ASN A 279 8.66 15.68 33.10
CA ASN A 279 9.43 16.91 32.95
C ASN A 279 10.61 16.70 32.04
N TYR A 280 10.73 17.51 30.98
CA TYR A 280 11.79 17.43 29.97
C TYR A 280 12.80 18.55 30.19
N SER A 281 14.08 18.26 30.02
CA SER A 281 15.17 19.23 30.08
C SER A 281 16.20 18.97 28.98
N THR A 282 16.73 20.04 28.40
CA THR A 282 17.84 19.94 27.43
C THR A 282 19.15 19.83 28.24
N GLU A 283 19.84 18.72 28.10
CA GLU A 283 21.10 18.42 28.79
C GLU A 283 22.32 18.96 28.01
N LYS A 284 22.24 18.90 26.68
CA LYS A 284 23.30 19.40 25.78
C LYS A 284 22.70 20.12 24.59
N ASP A 285 23.28 21.28 24.27
CA ASP A 285 23.05 22.07 23.05
C ASP A 285 24.41 22.44 22.47
N PHE A 286 24.81 21.81 21.36
CA PHE A 286 26.11 22.01 20.75
C PHE A 286 26.06 21.95 19.22
N GLY A 287 27.10 22.47 18.58
CA GLY A 287 27.24 22.58 17.13
C GLY A 287 26.99 23.99 16.59
N PRO A 288 27.43 24.25 15.36
CA PRO A 288 27.21 25.53 14.70
C PRO A 288 25.73 25.74 14.36
N SER A 289 25.33 26.99 14.09
CA SER A 289 23.92 27.35 13.88
C SER A 289 23.20 26.58 12.78
N HIS A 290 23.95 26.06 11.80
CA HIS A 290 23.44 25.28 10.67
C HIS A 290 23.43 23.76 10.90
N ASP A 291 24.08 23.27 11.97
CA ASP A 291 24.09 21.84 12.36
C ASP A 291 24.04 21.71 13.90
N LYS A 292 23.04 22.35 14.52
CA LYS A 292 22.79 22.22 15.95
C LYS A 292 22.29 20.83 16.30
N ARG A 293 22.81 20.30 17.42
CA ARG A 293 22.43 19.01 17.98
C ARG A 293 21.99 19.19 19.42
N PHE A 294 20.93 18.49 19.79
CA PHE A 294 20.30 18.57 21.10
C PHE A 294 20.20 17.19 21.72
N THR A 295 20.53 17.10 23.00
CA THR A 295 20.29 15.92 23.82
C THR A 295 19.36 16.32 24.95
N CYS A 296 18.17 15.70 25.01
CA CYS A 296 17.17 15.97 26.03
C CYS A 296 17.02 14.80 27.00
N SER A 297 16.61 15.10 28.21
CA SER A 297 16.27 14.12 29.22
C SER A 297 14.81 14.25 29.64
N VAL A 298 14.26 13.17 30.23
CA VAL A 298 12.93 13.14 30.83
C VAL A 298 13.00 12.62 32.25
N LYS A 299 12.30 13.29 33.19
CA LYS A 299 12.16 12.92 34.58
C LYS A 299 10.70 12.66 34.94
N ILE A 300 10.44 11.55 35.67
CA ILE A 300 9.12 11.20 36.20
C ILE A 300 9.25 10.84 37.67
N SER A 301 8.41 11.40 38.51
CA SER A 301 8.29 11.00 39.91
C SER A 301 7.30 9.84 40.02
N SER A 302 7.76 8.67 40.41
CA SER A 302 6.95 7.49 40.71
C SER A 302 6.87 7.22 42.22
N PRO A 303 5.92 6.41 42.70
CA PRO A 303 5.87 6.00 44.11
C PRO A 303 7.13 5.26 44.59
N SER A 304 7.86 4.64 43.65
CA SER A 304 9.11 3.93 43.94
C SER A 304 10.36 4.81 43.79
N GLY A 305 10.23 6.10 43.50
CA GLY A 305 11.32 7.05 43.34
C GLY A 305 11.29 7.82 42.03
N MET A 306 12.34 8.60 41.77
CA MET A 306 12.48 9.39 40.55
C MET A 306 13.08 8.53 39.44
N LEU A 307 12.40 8.48 38.30
CA LEU A 307 12.87 7.86 37.08
C LEU A 307 13.47 8.93 36.16
N TYR A 308 14.63 8.64 35.58
CA TYR A 308 15.40 9.57 34.76
C TYR A 308 15.93 8.82 33.53
N MET A 309 15.73 9.39 32.35
CA MET A 309 16.24 8.85 31.08
C MET A 309 16.72 9.97 30.17
N VAL A 310 17.79 9.70 29.43
CA VAL A 310 18.37 10.61 28.44
C VAL A 310 18.07 10.03 27.06
N GLY A 311 17.58 10.86 26.13
CA GLY A 311 17.34 10.49 24.73
C GLY A 311 18.59 10.65 23.89
N ASP A 312 18.47 10.22 22.63
CA ASP A 312 19.52 10.36 21.63
C ASP A 312 19.70 11.81 21.18
N GLU A 313 20.87 12.06 20.60
CA GLU A 313 21.21 13.32 19.97
C GLU A 313 20.40 13.52 18.68
N LYS A 314 19.70 14.66 18.56
CA LYS A 314 18.86 15.01 17.41
C LYS A 314 19.10 16.45 16.96
N SER A 315 18.74 16.72 15.70
CA SER A 315 18.81 18.07 15.11
C SER A 315 17.73 19.04 15.62
N ARG A 316 16.69 18.52 16.29
CA ARG A 316 15.60 19.32 16.85
C ARG A 316 15.33 18.93 18.29
N VAL A 317 15.04 19.92 19.13
CA VAL A 317 14.66 19.70 20.54
C VAL A 317 13.49 18.74 20.69
N LYS A 318 12.42 18.93 19.87
CA LYS A 318 11.24 18.07 19.95
C LYS A 318 11.54 16.60 19.64
N ASP A 319 12.43 16.32 18.71
CA ASP A 319 12.80 14.95 18.33
C ASP A 319 13.67 14.32 19.43
N SER A 320 14.58 15.07 20.04
CA SER A 320 15.38 14.61 21.19
C SER A 320 14.52 14.36 22.45
N GLU A 321 13.50 15.20 22.70
CA GLU A 321 12.53 14.98 23.79
C GLU A 321 11.67 13.72 23.51
N ASN A 322 11.30 13.46 22.23
CA ASN A 322 10.55 12.26 21.86
C ASN A 322 11.41 11.00 22.01
N SER A 323 12.71 11.08 21.70
CA SER A 323 13.69 10.01 21.95
C SER A 323 13.79 9.71 23.47
N ALA A 324 13.94 10.73 24.31
CA ALA A 324 13.98 10.56 25.76
C ALA A 324 12.70 9.91 26.31
N ALA A 325 11.53 10.31 25.78
CA ALA A 325 10.25 9.71 26.14
C ALA A 325 10.15 8.25 25.71
N SER A 326 10.65 7.91 24.52
CA SER A 326 10.70 6.54 24.01
C SER A 326 11.53 5.63 24.92
N MET A 327 12.72 6.09 25.30
CA MET A 327 13.60 5.38 26.23
C MET A 327 12.91 5.16 27.60
N MET A 328 12.20 6.16 28.12
CA MET A 328 11.47 6.05 29.38
C MET A 328 10.31 5.04 29.30
N ILE A 329 9.54 5.02 28.20
CA ILE A 329 8.46 4.06 28.00
C ILE A 329 9.00 2.64 28.03
N ARG A 330 10.12 2.37 27.34
CA ARG A 330 10.78 1.06 27.34
C ARG A 330 11.21 0.63 28.74
N ALA A 331 11.88 1.52 29.46
CA ALA A 331 12.30 1.23 30.82
C ALA A 331 11.11 0.94 31.76
N LEU A 332 9.94 1.56 31.52
CA LEU A 332 8.71 1.29 32.25
C LEU A 332 8.11 -0.08 31.87
N GLN A 333 8.22 -0.48 30.60
CA GLN A 333 7.80 -1.81 30.12
C GLN A 333 8.67 -2.93 30.70
N GLU A 334 10.00 -2.79 30.64
CA GLU A 334 10.93 -3.76 31.23
C GLU A 334 10.72 -3.97 32.74
N LYS A 335 10.29 -2.91 33.45
CA LYS A 335 9.96 -2.99 34.87
C LYS A 335 8.52 -3.42 35.16
N GLY A 336 7.74 -3.76 34.15
CA GLY A 336 6.36 -4.23 34.30
C GLY A 336 5.36 -3.18 34.76
N TYR A 337 5.64 -1.88 34.53
CA TYR A 337 4.70 -0.79 34.85
C TYR A 337 3.69 -0.53 33.72
N LEU A 338 4.05 -0.90 32.49
CA LEU A 338 3.26 -0.81 31.25
C LEU A 338 2.84 -2.18 30.79
#